data_e90babe603de29bb9dd80fdd75a24724
#
_entry.id   e90babe603de29bb9dd80fdd75a24724
#
_cell.length_a   1.000
_cell.length_b   1.000
_cell.length_c   1.000
_cell.angle_alpha   90.00
_cell.angle_beta   90.00
_cell.angle_gamma   90.00
#
_symmetry.space_group_name_H-M   'P 1'
#
loop_
_entity.id
_entity.type
_entity.pdbx_description
1 polymer ?
#
loop_
_entity_poly.entity_id
_entity_poly.type
_entity_poly.pdbx_seq_one_letter_code
_entity_poly.pdbx_strand_id
1 'polypeptide(L)'
;MAKRIITTENLEEDSKIEGQLRPQLLSEYIGQEKAKKTLSIYIEAAKARGEALDHVLFYGPPGLGKTTLAGIIANEMGVNMKITSGPAIEKPGEMAAILNGLQEHDVLFVDEIHRLNRQVEEVLYQAMEDYAIDIMIGKGPGARSVRLNLPKFTLVGATTRAGMLTAPLRDRFGVVHHLELYNEEELKTIILRSAHVLGVEIEEEGAMELARRSRGTPRLANRLLKRVRDFAQVKYDGVITKEVANYALDLLDVDKFGLDHIDRNILITMIEKFHGGPVGLETLAASISEDAGTLEDVYEPYLLKNGFIQRTPRGRVVTELAYQHLGIPREV
;
A
#
# COMPACT_ATOMS: atom_id res chain seq x y z
N MET A 1 -23.95 2.00 6.04
CA MET A 1 -22.81 1.44 6.79
C MET A 1 -21.83 2.56 7.07
N ALA A 2 -21.40 2.77 8.31
CA ALA A 2 -20.37 3.76 8.64
C ALA A 2 -19.06 3.32 7.97
N LYS A 3 -18.41 4.22 7.22
CA LYS A 3 -17.11 3.93 6.60
C LYS A 3 -16.07 3.65 7.70
N ARG A 4 -15.38 2.53 7.60
CA ARG A 4 -14.33 2.13 8.54
C ARG A 4 -13.18 3.15 8.53
N ILE A 5 -12.81 3.65 9.71
CA ILE A 5 -11.73 4.65 9.85
C ILE A 5 -10.36 3.99 9.69
N ILE A 6 -10.19 2.80 10.25
CA ILE A 6 -8.96 1.99 10.11
C ILE A 6 -9.10 1.06 8.91
N THR A 7 -9.08 1.59 7.72
CA THR A 7 -8.90 0.79 6.50
C THR A 7 -7.62 1.21 5.81
N THR A 8 -6.89 0.25 5.27
CA THR A 8 -5.75 0.52 4.40
C THR A 8 -6.17 0.78 2.95
N GLU A 9 -7.46 0.67 2.65
CA GLU A 9 -8.02 1.01 1.34
C GLU A 9 -8.00 2.51 1.08
N ASN A 10 -7.91 2.87 -0.20
CA ASN A 10 -7.91 4.26 -0.64
C ASN A 10 -9.35 4.79 -0.64
N LEU A 11 -9.66 5.74 0.24
CA LEU A 11 -10.93 6.43 0.25
C LEU A 11 -10.84 7.66 -0.66
N GLU A 12 -11.92 7.98 -1.39
CA GLU A 12 -11.96 9.15 -2.29
C GLU A 12 -11.63 10.48 -1.58
N GLU A 13 -11.99 10.59 -0.29
CA GLU A 13 -11.68 11.75 0.54
C GLU A 13 -10.18 11.90 0.85
N ASP A 14 -9.44 10.78 0.85
CA ASP A 14 -8.00 10.79 1.14
C ASP A 14 -7.19 11.25 -0.07
N SER A 15 -7.65 10.99 -1.29
CA SER A 15 -6.87 11.20 -2.51
C SER A 15 -6.47 12.66 -2.78
N LYS A 16 -7.32 13.62 -2.43
CA LYS A 16 -7.04 15.06 -2.64
C LYS A 16 -5.98 15.61 -1.68
N ILE A 17 -6.00 15.17 -0.42
CA ILE A 17 -5.09 15.67 0.62
C ILE A 17 -3.82 14.83 0.66
N GLU A 18 -3.89 13.52 0.38
CA GLU A 18 -2.71 12.68 0.24
C GLU A 18 -1.71 13.24 -0.79
N GLY A 19 -2.19 13.83 -1.88
CA GLY A 19 -1.33 14.47 -2.87
C GLY A 19 -0.44 15.58 -2.29
N GLN A 20 -0.97 16.38 -1.34
CA GLN A 20 -0.22 17.45 -0.68
C GLN A 20 0.75 16.93 0.40
N LEU A 21 0.42 15.80 1.03
CA LEU A 21 1.23 15.20 2.09
C LEU A 21 2.35 14.31 1.55
N ARG A 22 2.29 13.92 0.27
CA ARG A 22 3.30 13.03 -0.33
C ARG A 22 4.64 13.75 -0.49
N PRO A 23 5.74 13.17 -0.01
CA PRO A 23 7.07 13.66 -0.34
C PRO A 23 7.31 13.62 -1.85
N GLN A 24 8.02 14.62 -2.35
CA GLN A 24 8.32 14.76 -3.78
C GLN A 24 9.73 14.27 -4.14
N LEU A 25 10.64 14.21 -3.17
CA LEU A 25 12.03 13.83 -3.34
C LEU A 25 12.40 12.68 -2.40
N LEU A 26 13.43 11.91 -2.76
CA LEU A 26 13.97 10.84 -1.90
C LEU A 26 14.48 11.37 -0.56
N SER A 27 15.02 12.58 -0.52
CA SER A 27 15.49 13.23 0.71
C SER A 27 14.39 13.51 1.71
N GLU A 28 13.15 13.70 1.24
CA GLU A 28 11.97 13.95 2.08
C GLU A 28 11.27 12.65 2.51
N TYR A 29 11.60 11.54 1.89
CA TYR A 29 10.96 10.26 2.14
C TYR A 29 11.50 9.62 3.41
N ILE A 30 10.65 9.39 4.39
CA ILE A 30 10.99 8.84 5.71
C ILE A 30 10.86 7.31 5.65
N GLY A 31 11.81 6.62 6.27
CA GLY A 31 11.83 5.15 6.33
C GLY A 31 12.28 4.46 5.04
N GLN A 32 12.14 3.14 5.00
CA GLN A 32 12.53 2.29 3.86
C GLN A 32 14.00 2.51 3.41
N GLU A 33 14.92 2.65 4.34
CA GLU A 33 16.30 3.12 4.10
C GLU A 33 17.04 2.30 3.05
N LYS A 34 16.82 0.98 3.01
CA LYS A 34 17.45 0.10 2.01
C LYS A 34 16.96 0.43 0.60
N ALA A 35 15.64 0.60 0.43
CA ALA A 35 15.05 0.96 -0.86
C ALA A 35 15.50 2.35 -1.30
N LYS A 36 15.48 3.34 -0.41
CA LYS A 36 15.97 4.70 -0.68
C LYS A 36 17.40 4.72 -1.19
N LYS A 37 18.30 4.06 -0.45
CA LYS A 37 19.74 4.03 -0.78
C LYS A 37 20.00 3.42 -2.15
N THR A 38 19.34 2.31 -2.47
CA THR A 38 19.54 1.65 -3.78
C THR A 38 18.90 2.44 -4.90
N LEU A 39 17.68 3.00 -4.71
CA LEU A 39 17.04 3.85 -5.71
C LEU A 39 17.84 5.11 -6.00
N SER A 40 18.41 5.78 -4.99
CA SER A 40 19.29 6.94 -5.20
C SER A 40 20.44 6.62 -6.15
N ILE A 41 21.12 5.50 -5.92
CA ILE A 41 22.26 5.07 -6.76
C ILE A 41 21.82 4.79 -8.21
N TYR A 42 20.68 4.08 -8.37
CA TYR A 42 20.19 3.72 -9.70
C TYR A 42 19.70 4.94 -10.49
N ILE A 43 19.01 5.86 -9.82
CA ILE A 43 18.55 7.12 -10.41
C ILE A 43 19.74 7.98 -10.85
N GLU A 44 20.75 8.17 -9.99
CA GLU A 44 21.96 8.91 -10.32
C GLU A 44 22.70 8.30 -11.51
N ALA A 45 22.84 6.97 -11.53
CA ALA A 45 23.49 6.25 -12.61
C ALA A 45 22.71 6.37 -13.94
N ALA A 46 21.39 6.23 -13.93
CA ALA A 46 20.55 6.40 -15.12
C ALA A 46 20.63 7.83 -15.67
N LYS A 47 20.55 8.84 -14.79
CA LYS A 47 20.72 10.26 -15.17
C LYS A 47 22.09 10.55 -15.80
N ALA A 48 23.16 10.02 -15.20
CA ALA A 48 24.52 10.21 -15.70
C ALA A 48 24.72 9.61 -17.10
N ARG A 49 24.02 8.52 -17.44
CA ARG A 49 24.06 7.89 -18.76
C ARG A 49 23.03 8.46 -19.74
N GLY A 50 22.08 9.27 -19.28
CA GLY A 50 20.96 9.76 -20.09
C GLY A 50 20.00 8.65 -20.52
N GLU A 51 19.76 7.67 -19.66
CA GLU A 51 18.95 6.48 -19.91
C GLU A 51 17.70 6.46 -19.03
N ALA A 52 16.67 5.69 -19.44
CA ALA A 52 15.57 5.36 -18.57
C ALA A 52 16.09 4.51 -17.39
N LEU A 53 15.43 4.64 -16.23
CA LEU A 53 15.69 3.75 -15.11
C LEU A 53 15.21 2.32 -15.45
N ASP A 54 15.89 1.31 -14.94
CA ASP A 54 15.40 -0.07 -15.02
C ASP A 54 13.99 -0.20 -14.42
N HIS A 55 13.23 -1.19 -14.90
CA HIS A 55 11.89 -1.45 -14.38
C HIS A 55 11.93 -1.83 -12.90
N VAL A 56 11.04 -1.23 -12.11
CA VAL A 56 11.01 -1.33 -10.64
C VAL A 56 9.73 -2.02 -10.18
N LEU A 57 9.84 -2.98 -9.27
CA LEU A 57 8.72 -3.61 -8.58
C LEU A 57 8.75 -3.27 -7.09
N PHE A 58 7.67 -2.65 -6.60
CA PHE A 58 7.41 -2.48 -5.18
C PHE A 58 6.35 -3.47 -4.71
N TYR A 59 6.64 -4.24 -3.66
CA TYR A 59 5.66 -5.13 -3.07
C TYR A 59 5.63 -5.01 -1.55
N GLY A 60 4.50 -5.36 -0.96
CA GLY A 60 4.27 -5.28 0.48
C GLY A 60 2.85 -4.81 0.81
N PRO A 61 2.48 -4.76 2.09
CA PRO A 61 1.16 -4.35 2.56
C PRO A 61 0.66 -3.05 1.95
N PRO A 62 -0.66 -2.81 1.89
CA PRO A 62 -1.20 -1.56 1.38
C PRO A 62 -0.87 -0.39 2.32
N GLY A 63 -0.81 0.84 1.77
CA GLY A 63 -0.60 2.06 2.56
C GLY A 63 0.85 2.40 2.91
N LEU A 64 1.85 1.69 2.37
CA LEU A 64 3.28 1.87 2.65
C LEU A 64 3.99 2.89 1.72
N GLY A 65 3.28 3.50 0.78
CA GLY A 65 3.87 4.53 -0.09
C GLY A 65 4.42 4.04 -1.43
N LYS A 66 3.98 2.88 -1.96
CA LYS A 66 4.38 2.38 -3.29
C LYS A 66 4.17 3.42 -4.40
N THR A 67 2.99 4.01 -4.46
CA THR A 67 2.66 5.09 -5.40
C THR A 67 3.49 6.36 -5.18
N THR A 68 3.80 6.66 -3.92
CA THR A 68 4.65 7.81 -3.56
C THR A 68 6.06 7.62 -4.08
N LEU A 69 6.65 6.43 -3.89
CA LEU A 69 7.99 6.11 -4.44
C LEU A 69 8.03 6.17 -5.95
N ALA A 70 6.97 5.73 -6.65
CA ALA A 70 6.87 5.87 -8.11
C ALA A 70 6.87 7.35 -8.54
N GLY A 71 6.13 8.20 -7.82
CA GLY A 71 6.13 9.65 -8.06
C GLY A 71 7.50 10.28 -7.80
N ILE A 72 8.17 9.88 -6.73
CA ILE A 72 9.52 10.35 -6.42
C ILE A 72 10.50 9.95 -7.54
N ILE A 73 10.43 8.72 -8.05
CA ILE A 73 11.28 8.28 -9.16
C ILE A 73 11.09 9.20 -10.37
N ALA A 74 9.84 9.49 -10.75
CA ALA A 74 9.55 10.38 -11.88
C ALA A 74 10.09 11.80 -11.63
N ASN A 75 9.88 12.34 -10.44
CA ASN A 75 10.38 13.68 -10.08
C ASN A 75 11.90 13.75 -10.08
N GLU A 76 12.59 12.77 -9.48
CA GLU A 76 14.06 12.71 -9.45
C GLU A 76 14.64 12.52 -10.85
N MET A 77 13.98 11.75 -11.71
CA MET A 77 14.36 11.59 -13.13
C MET A 77 14.01 12.81 -13.99
N GLY A 78 13.13 13.70 -13.52
CA GLY A 78 12.65 14.87 -14.26
C GLY A 78 11.74 14.52 -15.44
N VAL A 79 10.92 13.47 -15.30
CA VAL A 79 10.03 12.94 -16.35
C VAL A 79 8.56 12.89 -15.88
N ASN A 80 7.64 12.65 -16.82
CA ASN A 80 6.24 12.51 -16.48
C ASN A 80 5.93 11.11 -15.92
N MET A 81 4.87 11.03 -15.12
CA MET A 81 4.34 9.75 -14.64
C MET A 81 2.90 9.56 -15.13
N LYS A 82 2.65 8.45 -15.81
CA LYS A 82 1.30 7.95 -16.06
C LYS A 82 0.92 6.91 -15.00
N ILE A 83 -0.29 7.03 -14.47
CA ILE A 83 -0.80 6.16 -13.41
C ILE A 83 -1.96 5.34 -13.96
N THR A 84 -1.90 4.04 -13.74
CA THR A 84 -3.00 3.11 -14.01
C THR A 84 -3.00 1.98 -12.96
N SER A 85 -3.94 1.06 -13.08
CA SER A 85 -4.01 -0.11 -12.20
C SER A 85 -4.33 -1.37 -12.98
N GLY A 86 -3.93 -2.53 -12.47
CA GLY A 86 -4.25 -3.83 -13.09
C GLY A 86 -5.73 -4.00 -13.39
N PRO A 87 -6.64 -3.77 -12.43
CA PRO A 87 -8.09 -3.87 -12.66
C PRO A 87 -8.67 -2.90 -13.70
N ALA A 88 -8.00 -1.77 -13.95
CA ALA A 88 -8.48 -0.77 -14.91
C ALA A 88 -8.14 -1.12 -16.36
N ILE A 89 -7.33 -2.15 -16.60
CA ILE A 89 -6.88 -2.54 -17.94
C ILE A 89 -7.44 -3.93 -18.24
N GLU A 90 -8.49 -3.98 -19.02
CA GLU A 90 -9.17 -5.23 -19.39
C GLU A 90 -8.67 -5.83 -20.70
N LYS A 91 -8.20 -5.00 -21.63
CA LYS A 91 -7.87 -5.40 -22.99
C LYS A 91 -6.43 -5.04 -23.39
N PRO A 92 -5.75 -5.89 -24.18
CA PRO A 92 -4.42 -5.60 -24.72
C PRO A 92 -4.31 -4.26 -25.43
N GLY A 93 -5.35 -3.85 -26.15
CA GLY A 93 -5.39 -2.56 -26.87
C GLY A 93 -5.37 -1.35 -25.94
N GLU A 94 -5.90 -1.44 -24.74
CA GLU A 94 -5.85 -0.37 -23.73
C GLU A 94 -4.43 -0.19 -23.21
N MET A 95 -3.73 -1.30 -22.92
CA MET A 95 -2.32 -1.25 -22.55
C MET A 95 -1.46 -0.68 -23.68
N ALA A 96 -1.70 -1.13 -24.91
CA ALA A 96 -1.00 -0.60 -26.09
C ALA A 96 -1.20 0.91 -26.27
N ALA A 97 -2.41 1.41 -26.05
CA ALA A 97 -2.72 2.85 -26.12
C ALA A 97 -1.99 3.64 -25.01
N ILE A 98 -1.93 3.10 -23.79
CA ILE A 98 -1.19 3.73 -22.68
C ILE A 98 0.30 3.80 -23.02
N LEU A 99 0.90 2.70 -23.47
CA LEU A 99 2.31 2.61 -23.84
C LEU A 99 2.68 3.54 -24.98
N ASN A 100 1.87 3.58 -26.05
CA ASN A 100 2.07 4.48 -27.20
C ASN A 100 1.98 5.96 -26.85
N GLY A 101 1.31 6.30 -25.77
CA GLY A 101 1.18 7.67 -25.29
C GLY A 101 2.28 8.10 -24.30
N LEU A 102 3.31 7.28 -24.05
CA LEU A 102 4.49 7.64 -23.24
C LEU A 102 5.47 8.46 -24.07
N GLN A 103 6.25 9.27 -23.39
CA GLN A 103 7.40 9.97 -23.94
C GLN A 103 8.70 9.30 -23.48
N GLU A 104 9.82 9.73 -24.05
CA GLU A 104 11.13 9.18 -23.72
C GLU A 104 11.42 9.32 -22.22
N HIS A 105 11.77 8.21 -21.60
CA HIS A 105 12.08 8.03 -20.17
C HIS A 105 10.90 8.21 -19.21
N ASP A 106 9.67 8.41 -19.68
CA ASP A 106 8.49 8.50 -18.81
C ASP A 106 8.36 7.29 -17.88
N VAL A 107 7.72 7.50 -16.74
CA VAL A 107 7.37 6.45 -15.79
C VAL A 107 5.92 6.01 -16.01
N LEU A 108 5.71 4.72 -16.24
CA LEU A 108 4.40 4.09 -16.18
C LEU A 108 4.24 3.39 -14.83
N PHE A 109 3.34 3.88 -13.99
CA PHE A 109 3.00 3.24 -12.72
C PHE A 109 1.74 2.38 -12.88
N VAL A 110 1.85 1.09 -12.55
CA VAL A 110 0.74 0.12 -12.55
C VAL A 110 0.52 -0.39 -11.14
N ASP A 111 -0.54 0.09 -10.47
CA ASP A 111 -0.94 -0.42 -9.16
C ASP A 111 -1.67 -1.76 -9.30
N GLU A 112 -1.60 -2.61 -8.27
CA GLU A 112 -2.18 -3.96 -8.25
C GLU A 112 -1.83 -4.75 -9.55
N ILE A 113 -0.57 -4.67 -9.98
CA ILE A 113 -0.10 -5.25 -11.26
C ILE A 113 -0.37 -6.76 -11.37
N HIS A 114 -0.47 -7.47 -10.24
CA HIS A 114 -0.82 -8.91 -10.19
C HIS A 114 -2.26 -9.20 -10.67
N ARG A 115 -3.10 -8.18 -10.84
CA ARG A 115 -4.48 -8.30 -11.32
C ARG A 115 -4.62 -8.08 -12.83
N LEU A 116 -3.53 -7.86 -13.55
CA LEU A 116 -3.54 -7.87 -15.01
C LEU A 116 -3.94 -9.25 -15.52
N ASN A 117 -4.77 -9.29 -16.56
CA ASN A 117 -5.02 -10.55 -17.21
C ASN A 117 -3.83 -10.94 -18.12
N ARG A 118 -3.74 -12.23 -18.43
CA ARG A 118 -2.61 -12.80 -19.18
C ARG A 118 -2.35 -12.15 -20.54
N GLN A 119 -3.40 -11.76 -21.25
CA GLN A 119 -3.25 -11.14 -22.58
C GLN A 119 -2.65 -9.73 -22.48
N VAL A 120 -2.99 -8.99 -21.45
CA VAL A 120 -2.41 -7.67 -21.16
C VAL A 120 -0.96 -7.82 -20.69
N GLU A 121 -0.67 -8.81 -19.85
CA GLU A 121 0.71 -9.11 -19.44
C GLU A 121 1.61 -9.40 -20.65
N GLU A 122 1.14 -10.16 -21.65
CA GLU A 122 1.90 -10.49 -22.86
C GLU A 122 2.33 -9.25 -23.66
N VAL A 123 1.46 -8.24 -23.77
CA VAL A 123 1.81 -6.94 -24.35
C VAL A 123 2.88 -6.23 -23.52
N LEU A 124 2.73 -6.28 -22.21
CA LEU A 124 3.66 -5.63 -21.29
C LEU A 124 5.04 -6.28 -21.33
N TYR A 125 5.13 -7.61 -21.49
CA TYR A 125 6.42 -8.32 -21.64
C TYR A 125 7.23 -7.80 -22.83
N GLN A 126 6.59 -7.72 -24.00
CA GLN A 126 7.26 -7.22 -25.20
C GLN A 126 7.72 -5.76 -25.02
N ALA A 127 6.83 -4.94 -24.43
CA ALA A 127 7.15 -3.54 -24.18
C ALA A 127 8.35 -3.35 -23.23
N MET A 128 8.47 -4.20 -22.21
CA MET A 128 9.57 -4.13 -21.24
C MET A 128 10.91 -4.60 -21.82
N GLU A 129 10.91 -5.63 -22.67
CA GLU A 129 12.12 -6.21 -23.24
C GLU A 129 12.61 -5.44 -24.48
N ASP A 130 11.69 -5.25 -25.44
CA ASP A 130 12.02 -4.77 -26.78
C ASP A 130 11.74 -3.28 -26.99
N TYR A 131 11.05 -2.63 -26.06
CA TYR A 131 10.47 -1.29 -26.28
C TYR A 131 9.68 -1.25 -27.58
N ALA A 132 8.92 -2.29 -27.84
CA ALA A 132 8.05 -2.46 -29.00
C ALA A 132 6.89 -3.38 -28.65
N ILE A 133 5.78 -3.25 -29.41
CA ILE A 133 4.62 -4.13 -29.30
C ILE A 133 4.14 -4.53 -30.68
N ASP A 134 3.64 -5.74 -30.84
CA ASP A 134 3.05 -6.23 -32.08
C ASP A 134 1.52 -6.11 -32.02
N ILE A 135 0.95 -5.29 -32.90
CA ILE A 135 -0.50 -5.04 -32.97
C ILE A 135 -1.07 -5.71 -34.19
N MET A 136 -2.10 -6.53 -34.00
CA MET A 136 -2.86 -7.12 -35.12
C MET A 136 -3.85 -6.12 -35.68
N ILE A 137 -3.69 -5.76 -36.95
CA ILE A 137 -4.59 -4.87 -37.69
C ILE A 137 -5.41 -5.71 -38.68
N GLY A 138 -6.75 -5.54 -38.67
CA GLY A 138 -7.68 -6.26 -39.52
C GLY A 138 -8.25 -7.53 -38.84
N LYS A 139 -9.11 -8.24 -39.57
CA LYS A 139 -9.76 -9.47 -39.12
C LYS A 139 -9.65 -10.57 -40.20
N GLY A 140 -9.62 -11.82 -39.77
CA GLY A 140 -9.58 -12.99 -40.66
C GLY A 140 -8.26 -13.15 -41.44
N PRO A 141 -8.25 -13.82 -42.61
CA PRO A 141 -7.03 -14.14 -43.36
C PRO A 141 -6.20 -12.93 -43.83
N GLY A 142 -6.77 -11.74 -43.83
CA GLY A 142 -6.11 -10.47 -44.20
C GLY A 142 -5.50 -9.72 -43.00
N ALA A 143 -5.56 -10.25 -41.79
CA ALA A 143 -4.97 -9.61 -40.62
C ALA A 143 -3.44 -9.56 -40.76
N ARG A 144 -2.88 -8.39 -40.42
CA ARG A 144 -1.42 -8.16 -40.46
C ARG A 144 -0.93 -7.75 -39.09
N SER A 145 0.22 -8.29 -38.68
CA SER A 145 0.95 -7.80 -37.52
C SER A 145 1.75 -6.56 -37.90
N VAL A 146 1.61 -5.50 -37.14
CA VAL A 146 2.38 -4.25 -37.27
C VAL A 146 3.15 -4.05 -35.98
N ARG A 147 4.48 -3.99 -36.09
CA ARG A 147 5.34 -3.68 -34.94
C ARG A 147 5.34 -2.18 -34.70
N LEU A 148 4.96 -1.78 -33.51
CA LEU A 148 4.97 -0.40 -33.04
C LEU A 148 6.15 -0.23 -32.08
N ASN A 149 7.10 0.64 -32.44
CA ASN A 149 8.20 1.00 -31.56
C ASN A 149 7.71 1.98 -30.49
N LEU A 150 8.13 1.75 -29.25
CA LEU A 150 7.83 2.56 -28.09
C LEU A 150 9.06 3.39 -27.69
N PRO A 151 8.87 4.55 -27.06
CA PRO A 151 9.98 5.24 -26.41
C PRO A 151 10.50 4.37 -25.25
N LYS A 152 11.76 4.55 -24.88
CA LYS A 152 12.29 3.90 -23.67
C LYS A 152 11.59 4.50 -22.46
N PHE A 153 11.04 3.66 -21.61
CA PHE A 153 10.27 4.05 -20.44
C PHE A 153 10.65 3.19 -19.23
N THR A 154 10.29 3.64 -18.06
CA THR A 154 10.40 2.86 -16.82
C THR A 154 9.02 2.37 -16.39
N LEU A 155 8.84 1.06 -16.28
CA LEU A 155 7.68 0.49 -15.61
C LEU A 155 7.94 0.43 -14.10
N VAL A 156 7.04 1.02 -13.32
CA VAL A 156 7.00 0.82 -11.87
C VAL A 156 5.74 0.03 -11.54
N GLY A 157 5.92 -1.23 -11.20
CA GLY A 157 4.83 -2.11 -10.75
C GLY A 157 4.67 -2.03 -9.24
N ALA A 158 3.41 -2.06 -8.77
CA ALA A 158 3.10 -2.18 -7.35
C ALA A 158 2.16 -3.36 -7.11
N THR A 159 2.38 -4.11 -6.03
CA THR A 159 1.54 -5.24 -5.66
C THR A 159 1.53 -5.48 -4.15
N THR A 160 0.41 -5.93 -3.63
CA THR A 160 0.30 -6.47 -2.28
C THR A 160 0.64 -7.97 -2.24
N ARG A 161 0.57 -8.67 -3.38
CA ARG A 161 0.68 -10.12 -3.52
C ARG A 161 1.75 -10.51 -4.55
N ALA A 162 3.03 -10.34 -4.19
CA ALA A 162 4.16 -10.66 -5.09
C ALA A 162 4.15 -12.11 -5.60
N GLY A 163 3.66 -13.05 -4.78
CA GLY A 163 3.53 -14.45 -5.15
C GLY A 163 2.50 -14.76 -6.24
N MET A 164 1.59 -13.81 -6.54
CA MET A 164 0.61 -13.94 -7.63
C MET A 164 1.13 -13.44 -8.98
N LEU A 165 2.28 -12.76 -9.00
CA LEU A 165 2.91 -12.36 -10.26
C LEU A 165 3.41 -13.60 -10.99
N THR A 166 3.18 -13.62 -12.30
CA THR A 166 3.77 -14.65 -13.16
C THR A 166 5.29 -14.54 -13.15
N ALA A 167 5.99 -15.66 -13.21
CA ALA A 167 7.46 -15.65 -13.24
C ALA A 167 8.00 -14.80 -14.41
N PRO A 168 7.44 -14.89 -15.64
CA PRO A 168 7.89 -14.05 -16.75
C PRO A 168 7.78 -12.56 -16.48
N LEU A 169 6.73 -12.09 -15.82
CA LEU A 169 6.58 -10.67 -15.47
C LEU A 169 7.57 -10.26 -14.38
N ARG A 170 7.67 -11.05 -13.33
CA ARG A 170 8.55 -10.76 -12.20
C ARG A 170 10.01 -10.67 -12.62
N ASP A 171 10.47 -11.60 -13.48
CA ASP A 171 11.88 -11.70 -13.88
C ASP A 171 12.32 -10.54 -14.80
N ARG A 172 11.39 -9.73 -15.31
CA ARG A 172 11.67 -8.53 -16.10
C ARG A 172 11.89 -7.25 -15.27
N PHE A 173 11.64 -7.31 -13.98
CA PHE A 173 11.97 -6.21 -13.10
C PHE A 173 13.44 -6.29 -12.68
N GLY A 174 14.25 -5.31 -13.11
CA GLY A 174 15.66 -5.21 -12.72
C GLY A 174 15.84 -4.79 -11.26
N VAL A 175 14.85 -4.10 -10.70
CA VAL A 175 14.87 -3.58 -9.33
C VAL A 175 13.63 -4.04 -8.58
N VAL A 176 13.82 -4.79 -7.49
CA VAL A 176 12.69 -5.33 -6.69
C VAL A 176 12.87 -4.95 -5.23
N HIS A 177 11.88 -4.25 -4.65
CA HIS A 177 11.89 -3.83 -3.25
C HIS A 177 10.67 -4.33 -2.49
N HIS A 178 10.93 -5.01 -1.39
CA HIS A 178 9.93 -5.29 -0.36
C HIS A 178 9.83 -4.07 0.56
N LEU A 179 8.64 -3.49 0.66
CA LEU A 179 8.35 -2.42 1.61
C LEU A 179 7.82 -3.01 2.90
N GLU A 180 8.43 -2.61 4.00
CA GLU A 180 8.09 -3.10 5.34
C GLU A 180 7.18 -2.10 6.06
N LEU A 181 6.47 -2.59 7.09
CA LEU A 181 5.71 -1.71 7.97
C LEU A 181 6.68 -0.79 8.74
N TYR A 182 6.30 0.47 8.85
CA TYR A 182 7.08 1.50 9.56
C TYR A 182 7.09 1.26 11.06
N ASN A 183 8.16 1.66 11.72
CA ASN A 183 8.21 1.72 13.17
C ASN A 183 7.53 2.98 13.72
N GLU A 184 7.35 3.06 15.04
CA GLU A 184 6.64 4.16 15.69
C GLU A 184 7.36 5.51 15.51
N GLU A 185 8.69 5.54 15.57
CA GLU A 185 9.47 6.77 15.40
C GLU A 185 9.42 7.32 13.97
N GLU A 186 9.48 6.43 12.98
CA GLU A 186 9.29 6.82 11.58
C GLU A 186 7.89 7.39 11.35
N LEU A 187 6.85 6.75 11.89
CA LEU A 187 5.47 7.23 11.79
C LEU A 187 5.26 8.54 12.55
N LYS A 188 5.85 8.71 13.73
CA LYS A 188 5.84 9.98 14.46
C LYS A 188 6.41 11.10 13.60
N THR A 189 7.56 10.86 12.98
CA THR A 189 8.20 11.84 12.08
C THR A 189 7.32 12.19 10.89
N ILE A 190 6.64 11.19 10.28
CA ILE A 190 5.67 11.40 9.19
C ILE A 190 4.49 12.23 9.67
N ILE A 191 3.95 11.94 10.86
CA ILE A 191 2.81 12.67 11.46
C ILE A 191 3.18 14.13 11.72
N LEU A 192 4.34 14.40 12.32
CA LEU A 192 4.82 15.75 12.59
C LEU A 192 4.99 16.56 11.29
N ARG A 193 5.60 15.96 10.26
CA ARG A 193 5.70 16.56 8.93
C ARG A 193 4.32 16.85 8.33
N SER A 194 3.42 15.89 8.40
CA SER A 194 2.06 16.02 7.86
C SER A 194 1.24 17.07 8.61
N ALA A 195 1.38 17.16 9.94
CA ALA A 195 0.77 18.19 10.75
C ALA A 195 1.26 19.58 10.35
N HIS A 196 2.57 19.75 10.16
CA HIS A 196 3.14 21.01 9.67
C HIS A 196 2.55 21.42 8.30
N VAL A 197 2.47 20.50 7.34
CA VAL A 197 1.87 20.78 6.01
C VAL A 197 0.39 21.14 6.11
N LEU A 198 -0.34 20.53 7.04
CA LEU A 198 -1.77 20.81 7.26
C LEU A 198 -2.03 22.03 8.15
N GLY A 199 -1.00 22.69 8.70
CA GLY A 199 -1.14 23.79 9.64
C GLY A 199 -1.79 23.36 10.96
N VAL A 200 -1.50 22.15 11.43
CA VAL A 200 -2.03 21.58 12.68
C VAL A 200 -0.96 21.62 13.76
N GLU A 201 -1.27 22.19 14.91
CA GLU A 201 -0.39 22.13 16.07
C GLU A 201 -0.52 20.78 16.77
N ILE A 202 0.61 20.10 16.99
CA ILE A 202 0.67 18.79 17.61
C ILE A 202 1.93 18.65 18.47
N GLU A 203 1.77 18.12 19.67
CA GLU A 203 2.89 17.79 20.54
C GLU A 203 3.52 16.44 20.16
N GLU A 204 4.79 16.26 20.48
CA GLU A 204 5.49 14.98 20.18
C GLU A 204 4.82 13.77 20.82
N GLU A 205 4.29 13.90 22.04
CA GLU A 205 3.58 12.82 22.73
C GLU A 205 2.24 12.51 22.04
N GLY A 206 1.53 13.50 21.53
CA GLY A 206 0.31 13.33 20.74
C GLY A 206 0.62 12.63 19.42
N ALA A 207 1.70 13.05 18.73
CA ALA A 207 2.16 12.40 17.50
C ALA A 207 2.57 10.95 17.73
N MET A 208 3.21 10.65 18.85
CA MET A 208 3.59 9.27 19.23
C MET A 208 2.36 8.38 19.49
N GLU A 209 1.32 8.89 20.16
CA GLU A 209 0.07 8.12 20.35
C GLU A 209 -0.61 7.80 19.01
N LEU A 210 -0.65 8.75 18.07
CA LEU A 210 -1.13 8.49 16.72
C LEU A 210 -0.27 7.45 15.99
N ALA A 211 1.05 7.54 16.12
CA ALA A 211 2.00 6.61 15.49
C ALA A 211 1.78 5.17 15.95
N ARG A 212 1.66 4.95 17.26
CA ARG A 212 1.41 3.63 17.86
C ARG A 212 0.15 2.96 17.33
N ARG A 213 -0.92 3.75 17.16
CA ARG A 213 -2.22 3.24 16.71
C ARG A 213 -2.37 3.22 15.18
N SER A 214 -1.31 3.61 14.42
CA SER A 214 -1.32 3.69 12.95
C SER A 214 -0.93 2.39 12.23
N ARG A 215 -0.78 1.30 12.95
CA ARG A 215 -0.57 -0.06 12.39
C ARG A 215 0.64 -0.17 11.46
N GLY A 216 1.66 0.66 11.63
CA GLY A 216 2.85 0.65 10.79
C GLY A 216 2.65 1.23 9.38
N THR A 217 1.55 1.95 9.12
CA THR A 217 1.26 2.48 7.78
C THR A 217 1.10 4.01 7.74
N PRO A 218 1.85 4.72 6.89
CA PRO A 218 1.73 6.17 6.73
C PRO A 218 0.33 6.64 6.34
N ARG A 219 -0.39 5.86 5.51
CA ARG A 219 -1.76 6.20 5.11
C ARG A 219 -2.69 6.27 6.31
N LEU A 220 -2.62 5.29 7.22
CA LEU A 220 -3.46 5.29 8.41
C LEU A 220 -3.03 6.40 9.39
N ALA A 221 -1.72 6.63 9.54
CA ALA A 221 -1.19 7.72 10.35
C ALA A 221 -1.76 9.09 9.92
N ASN A 222 -1.72 9.38 8.63
CA ASN A 222 -2.29 10.62 8.08
C ASN A 222 -3.81 10.70 8.23
N ARG A 223 -4.52 9.56 8.09
CA ARG A 223 -5.97 9.51 8.30
C ARG A 223 -6.34 9.79 9.76
N LEU A 224 -5.65 9.15 10.70
CA LEU A 224 -5.86 9.40 12.13
C LEU A 224 -5.53 10.84 12.50
N LEU A 225 -4.43 11.39 11.99
CA LEU A 225 -4.07 12.81 12.20
C LEU A 225 -5.22 13.74 11.79
N LYS A 226 -5.81 13.55 10.62
CA LYS A 226 -6.94 14.37 10.15
C LYS A 226 -8.15 14.25 11.07
N ARG A 227 -8.50 13.05 11.50
CA ARG A 227 -9.65 12.84 12.39
C ARG A 227 -9.41 13.47 13.76
N VAL A 228 -8.25 13.24 14.35
CA VAL A 228 -7.89 13.82 15.64
C VAL A 228 -7.81 15.35 15.59
N ARG A 229 -7.32 15.93 14.49
CA ARG A 229 -7.39 17.36 14.23
C ARG A 229 -8.81 17.89 14.34
N ASP A 230 -9.78 17.23 13.70
CA ASP A 230 -11.18 17.68 13.73
C ASP A 230 -11.72 17.69 15.17
N PHE A 231 -11.34 16.71 16.00
CA PHE A 231 -11.66 16.72 17.44
C PHE A 231 -10.97 17.84 18.20
N ALA A 232 -9.68 18.06 17.96
CA ALA A 232 -8.91 19.12 18.59
C ALA A 232 -9.52 20.50 18.32
N GLN A 233 -9.91 20.78 17.07
CA GLN A 233 -10.50 22.05 16.66
C GLN A 233 -11.91 22.29 17.23
N VAL A 234 -12.72 21.23 17.40
CA VAL A 234 -14.12 21.39 17.82
C VAL A 234 -14.29 21.32 19.34
N LYS A 235 -13.48 20.51 20.02
CA LYS A 235 -13.65 20.21 21.45
C LYS A 235 -12.60 20.87 22.36
N TYR A 236 -11.49 21.30 21.77
CA TYR A 236 -10.33 21.84 22.46
C TYR A 236 -9.83 23.13 21.79
N ASP A 237 -8.63 23.55 22.07
CA ASP A 237 -7.99 24.77 21.58
C ASP A 237 -7.28 24.60 20.22
N GLY A 238 -7.41 23.44 19.59
CA GLY A 238 -6.83 23.12 18.29
C GLY A 238 -5.47 22.42 18.35
N VAL A 239 -4.88 22.28 19.55
CA VAL A 239 -3.60 21.58 19.76
C VAL A 239 -3.84 20.09 20.02
N ILE A 240 -3.11 19.23 19.33
CA ILE A 240 -3.17 17.78 19.56
C ILE A 240 -2.14 17.42 20.64
N THR A 241 -2.57 17.40 21.89
CA THR A 241 -1.81 16.84 23.01
C THR A 241 -2.00 15.31 23.07
N LYS A 242 -1.27 14.65 23.95
CA LYS A 242 -1.47 13.21 24.23
C LYS A 242 -2.89 12.89 24.70
N GLU A 243 -3.45 13.72 25.58
CA GLU A 243 -4.80 13.56 26.12
C GLU A 243 -5.86 13.71 25.02
N VAL A 244 -5.72 14.72 24.17
CA VAL A 244 -6.61 14.94 23.01
C VAL A 244 -6.53 13.77 22.04
N ALA A 245 -5.31 13.28 21.74
CA ALA A 245 -5.10 12.15 20.87
C ALA A 245 -5.79 10.89 21.44
N ASN A 246 -5.56 10.57 22.71
CA ASN A 246 -6.19 9.41 23.35
C ASN A 246 -7.71 9.50 23.37
N TYR A 247 -8.26 10.64 23.79
CA TYR A 247 -9.71 10.85 23.81
C TYR A 247 -10.35 10.67 22.43
N ALA A 248 -9.75 11.26 21.39
CA ALA A 248 -10.27 11.14 20.05
C ALA A 248 -10.17 9.71 19.51
N LEU A 249 -9.04 9.03 19.73
CA LEU A 249 -8.83 7.67 19.25
C LEU A 249 -9.76 6.66 19.95
N ASP A 250 -10.03 6.86 21.23
CA ASP A 250 -10.99 6.03 21.98
C ASP A 250 -12.41 6.23 21.46
N LEU A 251 -12.83 7.45 21.12
CA LEU A 251 -14.12 7.73 20.47
C LEU A 251 -14.19 7.16 19.03
N LEU A 252 -13.06 7.01 18.36
CA LEU A 252 -12.94 6.38 17.06
C LEU A 252 -12.87 4.84 17.14
N ASP A 253 -12.98 4.29 18.33
CA ASP A 253 -12.92 2.85 18.63
C ASP A 253 -11.59 2.20 18.20
N VAL A 254 -10.50 2.96 18.31
CA VAL A 254 -9.12 2.52 18.04
C VAL A 254 -8.40 2.32 19.35
N ASP A 255 -8.09 1.08 19.70
CA ASP A 255 -7.43 0.77 20.96
C ASP A 255 -5.93 1.08 20.96
N LYS A 256 -5.25 0.81 22.11
CA LYS A 256 -3.83 1.09 22.30
C LYS A 256 -2.89 0.37 21.33
N PHE A 257 -3.32 -0.73 20.75
CA PHE A 257 -2.60 -1.48 19.72
C PHE A 257 -3.06 -1.14 18.31
N GLY A 258 -3.92 -0.13 18.13
CA GLY A 258 -4.47 0.22 16.84
C GLY A 258 -5.48 -0.80 16.29
N LEU A 259 -6.04 -1.66 17.14
CA LEU A 259 -7.13 -2.56 16.74
C LEU A 259 -8.45 -1.81 16.77
N ASP A 260 -9.27 -1.98 15.74
CA ASP A 260 -10.65 -1.52 15.72
C ASP A 260 -11.62 -2.62 16.13
N HIS A 261 -12.91 -2.31 16.06
CA HIS A 261 -13.96 -3.27 16.43
C HIS A 261 -13.96 -4.54 15.56
N ILE A 262 -13.54 -4.45 14.27
CA ILE A 262 -13.49 -5.63 13.39
C ILE A 262 -12.30 -6.51 13.76
N ASP A 263 -11.13 -5.94 14.01
CA ASP A 263 -9.96 -6.70 14.48
C ASP A 263 -10.29 -7.45 15.77
N ARG A 264 -10.90 -6.74 16.73
CA ARG A 264 -11.34 -7.37 17.99
C ARG A 264 -12.41 -8.43 17.76
N ASN A 265 -13.37 -8.18 16.86
CA ASN A 265 -14.39 -9.17 16.51
C ASN A 265 -13.80 -10.43 15.86
N ILE A 266 -12.76 -10.29 15.03
CA ILE A 266 -12.00 -11.43 14.49
C ILE A 266 -11.46 -12.29 15.65
N LEU A 267 -10.72 -11.67 16.56
CA LEU A 267 -10.13 -12.36 17.70
C LEU A 267 -11.16 -12.98 18.63
N ILE A 268 -12.22 -12.24 18.99
CA ILE A 268 -13.34 -12.72 19.84
C ILE A 268 -14.04 -13.89 19.16
N THR A 269 -14.36 -13.79 17.88
CA THR A 269 -14.99 -14.87 17.12
C THR A 269 -14.14 -16.14 17.12
N MET A 270 -12.81 -16.00 16.93
CA MET A 270 -11.90 -17.14 17.00
C MET A 270 -11.86 -17.76 18.38
N ILE A 271 -11.90 -16.97 19.44
CA ILE A 271 -11.91 -17.45 20.84
C ILE A 271 -13.25 -18.13 21.17
N GLU A 272 -14.36 -17.44 20.99
CA GLU A 272 -15.67 -17.90 21.46
C GLU A 272 -16.28 -19.01 20.59
N LYS A 273 -16.18 -18.88 19.24
CA LYS A 273 -16.80 -19.86 18.33
C LYS A 273 -15.89 -21.02 17.96
N PHE A 274 -14.56 -20.80 17.99
CA PHE A 274 -13.58 -21.79 17.53
C PHE A 274 -12.56 -22.19 18.61
N HIS A 275 -12.80 -21.85 19.89
CA HIS A 275 -11.94 -22.20 21.03
C HIS A 275 -10.46 -21.81 20.81
N GLY A 276 -10.21 -20.64 20.18
CA GLY A 276 -8.88 -20.15 19.83
C GLY A 276 -8.30 -20.72 18.52
N GLY A 277 -9.02 -21.56 17.84
CA GLY A 277 -8.61 -22.18 16.56
C GLY A 277 -8.05 -23.59 16.69
N PRO A 278 -7.55 -24.20 15.60
CA PRO A 278 -7.34 -23.60 14.26
C PRO A 278 -8.62 -23.42 13.44
N VAL A 279 -8.76 -22.28 12.75
CA VAL A 279 -9.90 -21.97 11.88
C VAL A 279 -9.41 -21.59 10.47
N GLY A 280 -10.10 -22.10 9.45
CA GLY A 280 -9.82 -21.78 8.04
C GLY A 280 -10.24 -20.34 7.68
N LEU A 281 -9.60 -19.76 6.65
CA LEU A 281 -9.84 -18.39 6.19
C LEU A 281 -11.31 -18.17 5.82
N GLU A 282 -11.86 -19.00 4.96
CA GLU A 282 -13.25 -18.90 4.47
C GLU A 282 -14.27 -19.03 5.60
N THR A 283 -14.02 -19.96 6.54
CA THR A 283 -14.91 -20.16 7.71
C THR A 283 -14.90 -18.93 8.63
N LEU A 284 -13.71 -18.37 8.88
CA LEU A 284 -13.57 -17.19 9.71
C LEU A 284 -14.23 -15.98 9.06
N ALA A 285 -13.96 -15.74 7.77
CA ALA A 285 -14.55 -14.65 6.99
C ALA A 285 -16.08 -14.72 6.99
N ALA A 286 -16.64 -15.89 6.70
CA ALA A 286 -18.09 -16.11 6.75
C ALA A 286 -18.67 -15.85 8.16
N SER A 287 -17.94 -16.22 9.22
CA SER A 287 -18.39 -16.06 10.62
C SER A 287 -18.47 -14.61 11.08
N ILE A 288 -17.69 -13.71 10.46
CA ILE A 288 -17.69 -12.27 10.75
C ILE A 288 -18.37 -11.45 9.65
N SER A 289 -18.94 -12.11 8.62
CA SER A 289 -19.59 -11.48 7.46
C SER A 289 -18.66 -10.57 6.67
N GLU A 290 -17.40 -11.00 6.47
CA GLU A 290 -16.37 -10.28 5.71
C GLU A 290 -15.91 -11.11 4.50
N ASP A 291 -15.33 -10.46 3.49
CA ASP A 291 -14.70 -11.14 2.36
C ASP A 291 -13.37 -11.78 2.78
N ALA A 292 -13.13 -13.01 2.32
CA ALA A 292 -11.93 -13.77 2.68
C ALA A 292 -10.63 -13.07 2.21
N GLY A 293 -10.65 -12.47 1.02
CA GLY A 293 -9.52 -11.70 0.51
C GLY A 293 -9.25 -10.45 1.35
N THR A 294 -10.30 -9.75 1.76
CA THR A 294 -10.20 -8.60 2.66
C THR A 294 -9.63 -9.02 4.02
N LEU A 295 -10.10 -10.14 4.58
CA LEU A 295 -9.53 -10.66 5.82
C LEU A 295 -8.04 -10.95 5.69
N GLU A 296 -7.61 -11.60 4.61
CA GLU A 296 -6.21 -12.00 4.37
C GLU A 296 -5.30 -10.81 4.07
N ASP A 297 -5.77 -9.82 3.31
CA ASP A 297 -4.93 -8.73 2.80
C ASP A 297 -4.90 -7.51 3.74
N VAL A 298 -5.99 -7.26 4.47
CA VAL A 298 -6.17 -6.02 5.23
C VAL A 298 -6.02 -6.22 6.74
N TYR A 299 -6.61 -7.29 7.28
CA TYR A 299 -6.66 -7.50 8.74
C TYR A 299 -5.52 -8.39 9.24
N GLU A 300 -5.38 -9.54 8.62
CA GLU A 300 -4.48 -10.59 9.07
C GLU A 300 -3.00 -10.17 9.13
N PRO A 301 -2.43 -9.38 8.19
CA PRO A 301 -1.01 -9.02 8.23
C PRO A 301 -0.61 -8.28 9.49
N TYR A 302 -1.47 -7.41 10.00
CA TYR A 302 -1.19 -6.68 11.22
C TYR A 302 -1.33 -7.57 12.47
N LEU A 303 -2.36 -8.40 12.53
CA LEU A 303 -2.59 -9.34 13.62
C LEU A 303 -1.47 -10.38 13.72
N LEU A 304 -0.96 -10.87 12.58
CA LEU A 304 0.20 -11.77 12.51
C LEU A 304 1.48 -11.10 12.99
N LYS A 305 1.78 -9.90 12.46
CA LYS A 305 3.01 -9.16 12.81
C LYS A 305 3.09 -8.87 14.30
N ASN A 306 1.97 -8.50 14.90
CA ASN A 306 1.91 -8.17 16.32
C ASN A 306 1.68 -9.39 17.22
N GLY A 307 1.61 -10.58 16.64
CA GLY A 307 1.56 -11.82 17.38
C GLY A 307 0.20 -12.10 18.03
N PHE A 308 -0.89 -11.48 17.59
CA PHE A 308 -2.26 -11.79 18.06
C PHE A 308 -2.78 -13.12 17.51
N ILE A 309 -2.38 -13.46 16.29
CA ILE A 309 -2.70 -14.74 15.65
C ILE A 309 -1.45 -15.38 15.06
N GLN A 310 -1.54 -16.67 14.79
CA GLN A 310 -0.51 -17.44 14.07
C GLN A 310 -1.15 -18.26 12.96
N ARG A 311 -0.43 -18.43 11.84
CA ARG A 311 -0.82 -19.35 10.77
C ARG A 311 -0.23 -20.75 11.06
N THR A 312 -1.07 -21.76 10.97
CA THR A 312 -0.70 -23.17 11.03
C THR A 312 -1.16 -23.88 9.76
N PRO A 313 -0.67 -25.09 9.45
CA PRO A 313 -1.17 -25.86 8.32
C PRO A 313 -2.68 -26.15 8.37
N ARG A 314 -3.29 -26.11 9.57
CA ARG A 314 -4.72 -26.35 9.78
C ARG A 314 -5.58 -25.08 9.75
N GLY A 315 -4.96 -23.89 9.77
CA GLY A 315 -5.66 -22.61 9.84
C GLY A 315 -5.02 -21.62 10.81
N ARG A 316 -5.79 -20.59 11.16
CA ARG A 316 -5.37 -19.49 12.07
C ARG A 316 -5.66 -19.90 13.52
N VAL A 317 -4.72 -19.55 14.42
CA VAL A 317 -4.83 -19.80 15.85
C VAL A 317 -4.58 -18.49 16.61
N VAL A 318 -5.39 -18.23 17.62
CA VAL A 318 -5.22 -17.08 18.52
C VAL A 318 -4.08 -17.36 19.50
N THR A 319 -3.28 -16.34 19.79
CA THR A 319 -2.17 -16.44 20.74
C THR A 319 -2.57 -16.02 22.15
N GLU A 320 -1.73 -16.32 23.12
CA GLU A 320 -1.89 -15.86 24.51
C GLU A 320 -2.00 -14.34 24.61
N LEU A 321 -1.25 -13.60 23.78
CA LEU A 321 -1.29 -12.14 23.74
C LEU A 321 -2.69 -11.60 23.42
N ALA A 322 -3.42 -12.26 22.54
CA ALA A 322 -4.79 -11.83 22.19
C ALA A 322 -5.77 -12.06 23.36
N TYR A 323 -5.65 -13.17 24.08
CA TYR A 323 -6.46 -13.42 25.28
C TYR A 323 -6.19 -12.36 26.36
N GLN A 324 -4.93 -12.04 26.60
CA GLN A 324 -4.52 -11.01 27.57
C GLN A 324 -5.03 -9.62 27.16
N HIS A 325 -4.92 -9.28 25.87
CA HIS A 325 -5.36 -7.99 25.34
C HIS A 325 -6.88 -7.80 25.47
N LEU A 326 -7.63 -8.85 25.18
CA LEU A 326 -9.11 -8.82 25.28
C LEU A 326 -9.62 -9.03 26.71
N GLY A 327 -8.75 -9.37 27.66
CA GLY A 327 -9.16 -9.68 29.05
C GLY A 327 -9.98 -10.96 29.17
N ILE A 328 -9.87 -11.87 28.20
CA ILE A 328 -10.61 -13.15 28.18
C ILE A 328 -9.70 -14.24 28.78
N PRO A 329 -10.16 -14.97 29.81
CA PRO A 329 -9.39 -16.09 30.34
C PRO A 329 -9.27 -17.21 29.30
N ARG A 330 -8.07 -17.78 29.16
CA ARG A 330 -7.89 -18.95 28.32
C ARG A 330 -8.41 -20.17 29.07
N GLU A 331 -9.44 -20.81 28.56
CA GLU A 331 -9.85 -22.13 29.03
C GLU A 331 -8.75 -23.15 28.65
N VAL A 332 -8.22 -23.87 29.63
CA VAL A 332 -7.15 -24.87 29.47
C VAL A 332 -7.75 -26.20 29.03
#